data_2d412045f2da151ddd59da7f1b4e6dd7
#
_entry.id   2d412045f2da151ddd59da7f1b4e6dd7
#
_cell.length_a   1.000
_cell.length_b   1.000
_cell.length_c   1.000
_cell.angle_alpha   90.00
_cell.angle_beta   90.00
_cell.angle_gamma   90.00
#
_symmetry.space_group_name_H-M   'P 1'
#
loop_
_entity.id
_entity.type
_entity.pdbx_description
1 polymer ?
#
loop_
_entity_poly.entity_id
_entity_poly.type
_entity_poly.pdbx_seq_one_letter_code
_entity_poly.pdbx_strand_id
1 'polypeptide(L)'
;NAIGTYIGNYVIYYMNSSSSATMVLTIAGGLASVVGFAVAGGIADKIGRKWTISTGLGLSFLALVFMCFVAPTGRVVGEHGEYAFPAALYIVWVLKGFGMALVHNCSFPMVVELCSSKKIGKFTGYYYTASMSAQTITPVFLGFVFDATGAWRALPVYSSVLILCSFGVFTALVKNIKANKVANAKGLEALGDDD
;
A
#
# COMPACT_ATOMS: atom_id res chain seq x y z
N ASN A 1 -3.53 4.38 1.50
CA ASN A 1 -3.32 5.64 0.77
C ASN A 1 -3.13 6.86 1.69
N ALA A 2 -3.88 7.02 2.80
CA ALA A 2 -3.77 8.19 3.68
C ALA A 2 -2.34 8.53 4.13
N ILE A 3 -1.52 7.52 4.46
CA ILE A 3 -0.11 7.77 4.82
C ILE A 3 0.70 8.35 3.66
N GLY A 4 0.40 7.98 2.41
CA GLY A 4 1.04 8.57 1.23
C GLY A 4 0.65 10.03 1.02
N THR A 5 -0.60 10.37 1.33
CA THR A 5 -1.11 11.75 1.24
C THR A 5 -0.46 12.67 2.27
N TYR A 6 -0.34 12.19 3.52
CA TYR A 6 0.10 13.01 4.64
C TYR A 6 1.56 12.82 5.06
N ILE A 7 2.35 12.04 4.32
CA ILE A 7 3.76 11.82 4.66
C ILE A 7 4.58 13.11 4.66
N GLY A 8 4.29 14.03 3.72
CA GLY A 8 4.95 15.33 3.65
C GLY A 8 4.71 16.15 4.92
N ASN A 9 3.46 16.22 5.35
CA ASN A 9 3.09 16.92 6.58
C ASN A 9 3.71 16.25 7.81
N TYR A 10 3.75 14.92 7.87
CA TYR A 10 4.42 14.18 8.92
C TYR A 10 5.92 14.50 9.01
N VAL A 11 6.61 14.57 7.87
CA VAL A 11 8.03 14.91 7.80
C VAL A 11 8.28 16.35 8.24
N ILE A 12 7.43 17.29 7.82
CA ILE A 12 7.59 18.71 8.14
C ILE A 12 7.17 19.00 9.57
N TYR A 13 5.96 18.63 9.99
CA TYR A 13 5.38 19.05 11.27
C TYR A 13 5.79 18.17 12.45
N TYR A 14 5.99 16.87 12.25
CA TYR A 14 6.38 15.98 13.34
C TYR A 14 7.89 15.74 13.39
N MET A 15 8.53 15.47 12.26
CA MET A 15 9.98 15.25 12.21
C MET A 15 10.79 16.55 12.19
N ASN A 16 10.13 17.69 11.97
CA ASN A 16 10.77 19.02 11.82
C ASN A 16 11.92 18.98 10.80
N SER A 17 11.70 18.31 9.68
CA SER A 17 12.71 18.09 8.65
C SER A 17 12.34 18.78 7.34
N SER A 18 13.30 18.92 6.43
CA SER A 18 13.11 19.68 5.19
C SER A 18 12.18 19.01 4.18
N SER A 19 11.56 19.82 3.33
CA SER A 19 10.75 19.34 2.20
C SER A 19 11.56 18.48 1.22
N SER A 20 12.88 18.72 1.10
CA SER A 20 13.77 17.90 0.27
C SER A 20 13.86 16.46 0.77
N ALA A 21 13.82 16.23 2.09
CA ALA A 21 13.77 14.89 2.66
C ALA A 21 12.49 14.14 2.23
N THR A 22 11.35 14.84 2.17
CA THR A 22 10.09 14.27 1.68
C THR A 22 10.19 13.86 0.21
N MET A 23 10.82 14.69 -0.64
CA MET A 23 11.02 14.37 -2.06
C MET A 23 11.86 13.11 -2.23
N VAL A 24 13.02 13.03 -1.56
CA VAL A 24 13.90 11.86 -1.61
C VAL A 24 13.19 10.61 -1.10
N LEU A 25 12.43 10.73 0.00
CA LEU A 25 11.64 9.64 0.56
C LEU A 25 10.60 9.11 -0.45
N THR A 26 9.88 10.01 -1.12
CA THR A 26 8.85 9.66 -2.09
C THR A 26 9.46 8.99 -3.32
N ILE A 27 10.58 9.50 -3.83
CA ILE A 27 11.30 8.90 -4.96
C ILE A 27 11.81 7.51 -4.59
N ALA A 28 12.44 7.34 -3.43
CA ALA A 28 12.94 6.05 -2.97
C ALA A 28 11.83 5.00 -2.86
N GLY A 29 10.68 5.37 -2.26
CA GLY A 29 9.51 4.50 -2.18
C GLY A 29 8.88 4.20 -3.54
N GLY A 30 8.87 5.18 -4.46
CA GLY A 30 8.42 5.02 -5.83
C GLY A 30 9.27 4.01 -6.60
N LEU A 31 10.59 4.15 -6.56
CA LEU A 31 11.51 3.20 -7.19
C LEU A 31 11.37 1.79 -6.62
N ALA A 32 11.22 1.65 -5.30
CA ALA A 32 10.95 0.36 -4.67
C ALA A 32 9.64 -0.25 -5.16
N SER A 33 8.61 0.58 -5.37
CA SER A 33 7.33 0.12 -5.93
C SER A 33 7.46 -0.37 -7.36
N VAL A 34 8.25 0.30 -8.21
CA VAL A 34 8.52 -0.14 -9.59
C VAL A 34 9.17 -1.54 -9.59
N VAL A 35 10.20 -1.74 -8.75
CA VAL A 35 10.81 -3.07 -8.58
C VAL A 35 9.79 -4.09 -8.07
N GLY A 36 8.96 -3.71 -7.09
CA GLY A 36 7.90 -4.56 -6.56
C GLY A 36 6.89 -4.99 -7.63
N PHE A 37 6.47 -4.08 -8.51
CA PHE A 37 5.57 -4.40 -9.63
C PHE A 37 6.21 -5.36 -10.63
N ALA A 38 7.50 -5.18 -10.95
CA ALA A 38 8.21 -6.04 -11.89
C ALA A 38 8.32 -7.50 -11.39
N VAL A 39 8.52 -7.71 -10.10
CA VAL A 39 8.69 -9.06 -9.53
C VAL A 39 7.40 -9.71 -9.03
N ALA A 40 6.35 -8.92 -8.80
CA ALA A 40 5.11 -9.39 -8.20
C ALA A 40 4.43 -10.52 -8.96
N GLY A 41 4.44 -10.46 -10.31
CA GLY A 41 3.89 -11.51 -11.17
C GLY A 41 4.61 -12.84 -10.96
N GLY A 42 5.94 -12.84 -11.04
CA GLY A 42 6.76 -14.04 -10.85
C GLY A 42 6.64 -14.64 -9.43
N ILE A 43 6.47 -13.80 -8.42
CA ILE A 43 6.21 -14.25 -7.04
C ILE A 43 4.82 -14.89 -6.96
N ALA A 44 3.80 -14.23 -7.52
CA ALA A 44 2.42 -14.71 -7.50
C ALA A 44 2.24 -16.04 -8.24
N ASP A 45 2.99 -16.26 -9.31
CA ASP A 45 2.98 -17.53 -10.06
C ASP A 45 3.57 -18.69 -9.25
N LYS A 46 4.56 -18.42 -8.39
CA LYS A 46 5.24 -19.44 -7.57
C LYS A 46 4.47 -19.79 -6.30
N ILE A 47 4.07 -18.79 -5.52
CA ILE A 47 3.46 -18.98 -4.18
C ILE A 47 1.95 -18.75 -4.17
N GLY A 48 1.39 -18.25 -5.26
CA GLY A 48 -0.03 -17.92 -5.38
C GLY A 48 -0.36 -16.50 -4.94
N ARG A 49 -1.42 -15.92 -5.54
CA ARG A 49 -1.80 -14.50 -5.33
C ARG A 49 -2.15 -14.19 -3.89
N LYS A 50 -2.85 -15.09 -3.18
CA LYS A 50 -3.20 -14.89 -1.77
C LYS A 50 -1.96 -14.68 -0.91
N TRP A 51 -0.97 -15.56 -1.04
CA TRP A 51 0.26 -15.49 -0.24
C TRP A 51 1.11 -14.28 -0.62
N THR A 52 1.15 -13.90 -1.90
CA THR A 52 1.85 -12.69 -2.35
C THR A 52 1.23 -11.43 -1.74
N ILE A 53 -0.10 -11.32 -1.72
CA ILE A 53 -0.80 -10.21 -1.07
C ILE A 53 -0.55 -10.23 0.45
N SER A 54 -0.64 -11.40 1.09
CA SER A 54 -0.39 -11.53 2.53
C SER A 54 1.04 -11.13 2.91
N THR A 55 2.04 -11.54 2.14
CA THR A 55 3.44 -11.10 2.37
C THR A 55 3.62 -9.61 2.16
N GLY A 56 2.99 -9.03 1.14
CA GLY A 56 3.02 -7.60 0.89
C GLY A 56 2.39 -6.78 2.03
N LEU A 57 1.22 -7.21 2.54
CA LEU A 57 0.57 -6.59 3.70
C LEU A 57 1.41 -6.74 4.97
N GLY A 58 1.95 -7.94 5.23
CA GLY A 58 2.81 -8.20 6.38
C GLY A 58 4.07 -7.34 6.37
N LEU A 59 4.74 -7.23 5.21
CA LEU A 59 5.92 -6.38 5.04
C LEU A 59 5.60 -4.90 5.27
N SER A 60 4.48 -4.43 4.72
CA SER A 60 4.02 -3.05 4.91
C SER A 60 3.63 -2.78 6.37
N PHE A 61 3.01 -3.74 7.04
CA PHE A 61 2.68 -3.65 8.46
C PHE A 61 3.94 -3.50 9.32
N LEU A 62 4.92 -4.38 9.14
CA LEU A 62 6.20 -4.31 9.86
C LEU A 62 6.91 -2.99 9.64
N ALA A 63 6.94 -2.49 8.40
CA ALA A 63 7.51 -1.20 8.07
C ALA A 63 6.83 -0.06 8.83
N LEU A 64 5.49 -0.04 8.88
CA LEU A 64 4.75 1.01 9.57
C LEU A 64 4.84 0.90 11.10
N VAL A 65 4.87 -0.30 11.65
CA VAL A 65 5.13 -0.51 13.09
C VAL A 65 6.51 0.04 13.44
N PHE A 66 7.53 -0.25 12.65
CA PHE A 66 8.86 0.30 12.87
C PHE A 66 8.87 1.83 12.80
N MET A 67 8.10 2.42 11.88
CA MET A 67 7.94 3.88 11.79
C MET A 67 7.38 4.50 13.08
N CYS A 68 6.54 3.78 13.84
CA CYS A 68 6.01 4.27 15.10
C CYS A 68 7.09 4.49 16.18
N PHE A 69 8.20 3.74 16.10
CA PHE A 69 9.32 3.82 17.05
C PHE A 69 10.40 4.82 16.63
N VAL A 70 10.38 5.31 15.39
CA VAL A 70 11.36 6.30 14.93
C VAL A 70 10.95 7.68 15.41
N ALA A 71 11.78 8.26 16.27
CA ALA A 71 11.62 9.63 16.77
C ALA A 71 12.44 10.63 15.94
N PRO A 72 12.10 11.93 15.97
CA PRO A 72 12.95 13.00 15.44
C PRO A 72 14.36 12.93 16.01
N THR A 73 15.38 13.12 15.19
CA THR A 73 16.79 13.00 15.63
C THR A 73 17.25 14.10 16.58
N GLY A 74 16.53 15.22 16.61
CA GLY A 74 16.92 16.40 17.40
C GLY A 74 18.23 17.09 16.95
N ARG A 75 18.90 16.54 15.92
CA ARG A 75 20.14 17.11 15.38
C ARG A 75 19.81 18.16 14.32
N VAL A 76 20.04 19.42 14.65
CA VAL A 76 19.84 20.55 13.73
C VAL A 76 20.89 20.51 12.61
N VAL A 77 20.45 20.59 11.36
CA VAL A 77 21.29 20.54 10.16
C VAL A 77 21.01 21.71 9.22
N GLY A 78 19.78 22.24 9.22
CA GLY A 78 19.38 23.35 8.34
C GLY A 78 19.59 24.72 8.96
N GLU A 79 19.77 25.76 8.13
CA GLU A 79 19.88 27.16 8.56
C GLU A 79 18.62 27.68 9.28
N HIS A 80 17.46 27.03 9.03
CA HIS A 80 16.17 27.36 9.63
C HIS A 80 15.81 26.47 10.85
N GLY A 81 16.79 25.76 11.43
CA GLY A 81 16.56 24.89 12.59
C GLY A 81 15.94 23.54 12.26
N GLU A 82 16.02 23.10 11.00
CA GLU A 82 15.54 21.79 10.56
C GLU A 82 16.37 20.65 11.14
N TYR A 83 15.70 19.53 11.50
CA TYR A 83 16.40 18.34 12.00
C TYR A 83 16.86 17.43 10.86
N ALA A 84 17.98 16.76 11.10
CA ALA A 84 18.43 15.70 10.21
C ALA A 84 17.37 14.61 10.10
N PHE A 85 17.03 14.22 8.86
CA PHE A 85 16.04 13.18 8.63
C PHE A 85 16.63 11.80 8.97
N PRO A 86 15.91 10.96 9.77
CA PRO A 86 16.40 9.66 10.17
C PRO A 86 16.56 8.73 8.96
N ALA A 87 17.78 8.23 8.71
CA ALA A 87 18.04 7.31 7.60
C ALA A 87 17.18 6.03 7.65
N ALA A 88 16.80 5.59 8.84
CA ALA A 88 15.91 4.46 9.04
C ALA A 88 14.56 4.62 8.34
N LEU A 89 14.02 5.84 8.23
CA LEU A 89 12.74 6.08 7.56
C LEU A 89 12.81 5.86 6.05
N TYR A 90 13.95 6.07 5.40
CA TYR A 90 14.12 5.73 3.99
C TYR A 90 13.96 4.22 3.78
N ILE A 91 14.60 3.41 4.63
CA ILE A 91 14.51 1.94 4.57
C ILE A 91 13.06 1.49 4.80
N VAL A 92 12.41 2.04 5.81
CA VAL A 92 10.99 1.75 6.11
C VAL A 92 10.09 2.09 4.93
N TRP A 93 10.33 3.24 4.29
CA TRP A 93 9.50 3.68 3.17
C TRP A 93 9.71 2.85 1.92
N VAL A 94 10.94 2.45 1.62
CA VAL A 94 11.28 1.49 0.57
C VAL A 94 10.57 0.15 0.81
N LEU A 95 10.65 -0.37 2.02
CA LEU A 95 10.01 -1.63 2.41
C LEU A 95 8.49 -1.59 2.27
N LYS A 96 7.88 -0.50 2.74
CA LYS A 96 6.44 -0.23 2.58
C LYS A 96 6.05 -0.09 1.11
N GLY A 97 6.83 0.64 0.31
CA GLY A 97 6.60 0.82 -1.12
C GLY A 97 6.60 -0.51 -1.87
N PHE A 98 7.63 -1.34 -1.63
CA PHE A 98 7.73 -2.68 -2.20
C PHE A 98 6.56 -3.58 -1.77
N GLY A 99 6.24 -3.62 -0.48
CA GLY A 99 5.12 -4.43 0.04
C GLY A 99 3.78 -4.04 -0.57
N MET A 100 3.50 -2.72 -0.68
CA MET A 100 2.26 -2.24 -1.29
C MET A 100 2.18 -2.51 -2.79
N ALA A 101 3.31 -2.53 -3.50
CA ALA A 101 3.33 -2.90 -4.91
C ALA A 101 2.89 -4.36 -5.13
N LEU A 102 3.33 -5.29 -4.27
CA LEU A 102 2.86 -6.69 -4.31
C LEU A 102 1.34 -6.78 -4.11
N VAL A 103 0.80 -6.00 -3.17
CA VAL A 103 -0.64 -5.96 -2.91
C VAL A 103 -1.40 -5.43 -4.11
N HIS A 104 -1.04 -4.25 -4.62
CA HIS A 104 -1.76 -3.61 -5.72
C HIS A 104 -1.71 -4.42 -7.01
N ASN A 105 -0.57 -5.01 -7.34
CA ASN A 105 -0.40 -5.79 -8.57
C ASN A 105 -1.22 -7.09 -8.56
N CYS A 106 -1.41 -7.71 -7.40
CA CYS A 106 -2.10 -8.99 -7.29
C CYS A 106 -3.59 -8.87 -6.95
N SER A 107 -4.05 -7.73 -6.40
CA SER A 107 -5.42 -7.57 -5.91
C SER A 107 -6.46 -7.60 -7.03
N PHE A 108 -6.28 -6.79 -8.07
CA PHE A 108 -7.23 -6.73 -9.19
C PHE A 108 -7.32 -8.03 -10.00
N PRO A 109 -6.20 -8.65 -10.43
CA PRO A 109 -6.25 -9.94 -11.10
C PRO A 109 -6.93 -11.03 -10.27
N MET A 110 -6.74 -11.01 -8.95
CA MET A 110 -7.40 -11.97 -8.06
C MET A 110 -8.94 -11.82 -8.08
N VAL A 111 -9.45 -10.57 -8.14
CA VAL A 111 -10.89 -10.31 -8.25
C VAL A 111 -11.45 -10.84 -9.57
N VAL A 112 -10.73 -10.61 -10.67
CA VAL A 112 -11.14 -11.08 -12.01
C VAL A 112 -11.15 -12.62 -12.09
N GLU A 113 -10.15 -13.29 -11.51
CA GLU A 113 -10.06 -14.75 -11.48
C GLU A 113 -11.17 -15.43 -10.66
N LEU A 114 -11.74 -14.70 -9.68
CA LEU A 114 -12.85 -15.18 -8.86
C LEU A 114 -14.22 -15.08 -9.56
N CYS A 115 -14.31 -14.34 -10.66
CA CYS A 115 -15.56 -14.03 -11.34
C CYS A 115 -15.75 -14.89 -12.58
N SER A 116 -17.01 -15.21 -12.93
CA SER A 116 -17.34 -15.75 -14.24
C SER A 116 -17.22 -14.65 -15.30
N SER A 117 -16.86 -15.03 -16.54
CA SER A 117 -16.66 -14.11 -17.68
C SER A 117 -17.82 -13.11 -17.86
N LYS A 118 -19.05 -13.56 -17.72
CA LYS A 118 -20.27 -12.73 -17.84
C LYS A 118 -20.43 -11.65 -16.73
N LYS A 119 -19.69 -11.77 -15.62
CA LYS A 119 -19.81 -10.87 -14.45
C LYS A 119 -18.58 -10.03 -14.16
N ILE A 120 -17.52 -10.15 -14.97
CA ILE A 120 -16.24 -9.45 -14.77
C ILE A 120 -16.46 -7.95 -14.67
N GLY A 121 -17.20 -7.32 -15.59
CA GLY A 121 -17.45 -5.87 -15.56
C GLY A 121 -18.14 -5.39 -14.28
N LYS A 122 -19.12 -6.16 -13.77
CA LYS A 122 -19.82 -5.83 -12.52
C LYS A 122 -18.87 -5.87 -11.31
N PHE A 123 -18.05 -6.90 -11.18
CA PHE A 123 -17.12 -7.03 -10.05
C PHE A 123 -15.93 -6.06 -10.16
N THR A 124 -15.47 -5.75 -11.37
CA THR A 124 -14.51 -4.67 -11.62
C THR A 124 -15.05 -3.33 -11.12
N GLY A 125 -16.31 -3.01 -11.45
CA GLY A 125 -16.98 -1.81 -10.96
C GLY A 125 -17.03 -1.77 -9.42
N TYR A 126 -17.42 -2.85 -8.77
CA TYR A 126 -17.44 -2.92 -7.31
C TYR A 126 -16.04 -2.74 -6.68
N TYR A 127 -15.01 -3.38 -7.27
CA TYR A 127 -13.64 -3.24 -6.80
C TYR A 127 -13.15 -1.80 -6.87
N TYR A 128 -13.34 -1.13 -8.01
CA TYR A 128 -12.91 0.26 -8.16
C TYR A 128 -13.74 1.22 -7.32
N THR A 129 -15.06 1.02 -7.21
CA THR A 129 -15.91 1.85 -6.36
C THR A 129 -15.47 1.76 -4.90
N ALA A 130 -15.27 0.56 -4.36
CA ALA A 130 -14.79 0.37 -3.00
C ALA A 130 -13.40 0.96 -2.78
N SER A 131 -12.46 0.72 -3.72
CA SER A 131 -11.09 1.22 -3.64
C SER A 131 -11.03 2.74 -3.68
N MET A 132 -11.72 3.38 -4.63
CA MET A 132 -11.72 4.83 -4.79
C MET A 132 -12.45 5.53 -3.65
N SER A 133 -13.57 4.97 -3.17
CA SER A 133 -14.27 5.50 -2.00
C SER A 133 -13.36 5.50 -0.76
N ALA A 134 -12.66 4.40 -0.49
CA ALA A 134 -11.73 4.33 0.62
C ALA A 134 -10.54 5.31 0.46
N GLN A 135 -10.05 5.50 -0.76
CA GLN A 135 -8.97 6.45 -1.07
C GLN A 135 -9.38 7.91 -0.85
N THR A 136 -10.65 8.24 -1.05
CA THR A 136 -11.18 9.60 -0.87
C THR A 136 -11.58 9.85 0.58
N ILE A 137 -12.36 8.95 1.18
CA ILE A 137 -12.93 9.14 2.52
C ILE A 137 -11.83 9.14 3.59
N THR A 138 -10.85 8.24 3.48
CA THR A 138 -9.82 8.08 4.53
C THR A 138 -8.94 9.32 4.71
N PRO A 139 -8.38 9.95 3.67
CA PRO A 139 -7.61 11.18 3.83
C PRO A 139 -8.47 12.34 4.36
N VAL A 140 -9.69 12.50 3.87
CA VAL A 140 -10.59 13.57 4.33
C VAL A 140 -10.86 13.44 5.83
N PHE A 141 -11.22 12.24 6.29
CA PHE A 141 -11.45 11.99 7.72
C PHE A 141 -10.20 12.28 8.57
N LEU A 142 -9.03 11.80 8.13
CA LEU A 142 -7.78 12.05 8.83
C LEU A 142 -7.36 13.53 8.81
N GLY A 143 -7.64 14.25 7.72
CA GLY A 143 -7.40 15.69 7.66
C GLY A 143 -8.11 16.42 8.79
N PHE A 144 -9.40 16.17 8.98
CA PHE A 144 -10.17 16.75 10.09
C PHE A 144 -9.59 16.40 11.46
N VAL A 145 -9.15 15.14 11.66
CA VAL A 145 -8.54 14.72 12.92
C VAL A 145 -7.23 15.45 13.17
N PHE A 146 -6.38 15.59 12.17
CA PHE A 146 -5.08 16.26 12.33
C PHE A 146 -5.22 17.76 12.49
N ASP A 147 -6.15 18.39 11.80
CA ASP A 147 -6.44 19.82 11.96
C ASP A 147 -6.96 20.15 13.38
N ALA A 148 -7.81 19.26 13.92
CA ALA A 148 -8.37 19.44 15.25
C ALA A 148 -7.39 19.12 16.39
N THR A 149 -6.46 18.18 16.21
CA THR A 149 -5.61 17.64 17.28
C THR A 149 -4.13 17.98 17.13
N GLY A 150 -3.66 18.32 15.95
CA GLY A 150 -2.23 18.48 15.64
C GLY A 150 -1.38 17.21 15.82
N ALA A 151 -2.03 16.07 16.04
CA ALA A 151 -1.38 14.82 16.47
C ALA A 151 -0.78 14.04 15.29
N TRP A 152 0.14 14.61 14.55
CA TRP A 152 0.81 13.95 13.39
C TRP A 152 1.49 12.62 13.73
N ARG A 153 1.90 12.43 14.99
CA ARG A 153 2.43 11.15 15.49
C ARG A 153 1.44 9.99 15.37
N ALA A 154 0.14 10.28 15.32
CA ALA A 154 -0.89 9.25 15.17
C ALA A 154 -0.94 8.63 13.76
N LEU A 155 -0.36 9.27 12.73
CA LEU A 155 -0.40 8.82 11.35
C LEU A 155 0.12 7.39 11.13
N PRO A 156 1.35 7.02 11.59
CA PRO A 156 1.84 5.65 11.42
C PRO A 156 1.06 4.64 12.28
N VAL A 157 0.59 5.02 13.47
CA VAL A 157 -0.22 4.15 14.34
C VAL A 157 -1.54 3.80 13.67
N TYR A 158 -2.28 4.80 13.21
CA TYR A 158 -3.54 4.60 12.48
C TYR A 158 -3.34 3.71 11.25
N SER A 159 -2.30 3.98 10.46
CA SER A 159 -2.02 3.21 9.24
C SER A 159 -1.63 1.77 9.57
N SER A 160 -0.89 1.53 10.65
CA SER A 160 -0.53 0.18 11.11
C SER A 160 -1.76 -0.62 11.53
N VAL A 161 -2.67 -0.01 12.28
CA VAL A 161 -3.91 -0.66 12.72
C VAL A 161 -4.78 -1.05 11.53
N LEU A 162 -4.96 -0.16 10.55
CA LEU A 162 -5.75 -0.47 9.35
C LEU A 162 -5.14 -1.58 8.50
N ILE A 163 -3.81 -1.59 8.34
CA ILE A 163 -3.14 -2.67 7.59
C ILE A 163 -3.25 -3.99 8.36
N LEU A 164 -3.14 -3.98 9.68
CA LEU A 164 -3.33 -5.17 10.50
C LEU A 164 -4.74 -5.73 10.37
N CYS A 165 -5.76 -4.88 10.45
CA CYS A 165 -7.15 -5.28 10.21
C CYS A 165 -7.34 -5.85 8.80
N SER A 166 -6.79 -5.19 7.78
CA SER A 166 -6.83 -5.66 6.39
C SER A 166 -6.14 -7.02 6.23
N PHE A 167 -4.97 -7.20 6.85
CA PHE A 167 -4.24 -8.46 6.85
C PHE A 167 -5.05 -9.59 7.51
N GLY A 168 -5.65 -9.32 8.67
CA GLY A 168 -6.49 -10.28 9.39
C GLY A 168 -7.72 -10.68 8.59
N VAL A 169 -8.48 -9.72 8.08
CA VAL A 169 -9.66 -9.97 7.25
C VAL A 169 -9.29 -10.73 5.98
N PHE A 170 -8.24 -10.31 5.30
CA PHE A 170 -7.80 -10.92 4.06
C PHE A 170 -7.36 -12.38 4.26
N THR A 171 -6.53 -12.65 5.27
CA THR A 171 -6.04 -14.02 5.54
C THR A 171 -7.14 -14.96 6.01
N ALA A 172 -8.10 -14.46 6.81
CA ALA A 172 -9.19 -15.26 7.36
C ALA A 172 -10.28 -15.57 6.30
N LEU A 173 -10.67 -14.57 5.51
CA LEU A 173 -11.83 -14.70 4.62
C LEU A 173 -11.48 -15.16 3.20
N VAL A 174 -10.29 -14.83 2.70
CA VAL A 174 -9.91 -15.16 1.33
C VAL A 174 -9.31 -16.56 1.26
N LYS A 175 -9.95 -17.47 0.50
CA LYS A 175 -9.43 -18.80 0.21
C LYS A 175 -8.25 -18.73 -0.77
N ASN A 176 -7.29 -19.64 -0.64
CA ASN A 176 -6.17 -19.71 -1.58
C ASN A 176 -6.66 -20.28 -2.91
N ILE A 177 -6.59 -19.47 -3.95
CA ILE A 177 -6.95 -19.87 -5.32
C ILE A 177 -5.64 -20.05 -6.07
N LYS A 178 -5.36 -21.32 -6.45
CA LYS A 178 -4.28 -21.57 -7.41
C LYS A 178 -4.72 -20.97 -8.75
N ALA A 179 -3.86 -20.15 -9.34
CA ALA A 179 -4.09 -19.58 -10.67
C ALA A 179 -4.39 -20.73 -11.65
N ASN A 180 -5.62 -20.80 -12.11
CA ASN A 180 -6.05 -21.87 -13.00
C ASN A 180 -5.69 -21.44 -14.42
N LYS A 181 -4.45 -21.68 -14.86
CA LYS A 181 -3.95 -21.35 -16.21
C LYS A 181 -4.84 -21.94 -17.32
N VAL A 182 -5.55 -23.03 -17.03
CA VAL A 182 -6.43 -23.72 -17.98
C VAL A 182 -7.78 -22.99 -18.13
N ALA A 183 -8.26 -22.32 -17.08
CA ALA A 183 -9.53 -21.58 -17.15
C ALA A 183 -9.39 -20.28 -17.96
N ASN A 184 -8.21 -19.64 -17.97
CA ASN A 184 -7.97 -18.43 -18.76
C ASN A 184 -7.88 -18.70 -20.27
N ALA A 185 -7.34 -19.84 -20.69
CA ALA A 185 -7.32 -20.22 -22.10
C ALA A 185 -8.75 -20.50 -22.63
N LYS A 186 -9.55 -21.27 -21.89
CA LYS A 186 -10.96 -21.52 -22.23
C LYS A 186 -11.85 -20.29 -22.12
N GLY A 187 -11.53 -19.33 -21.23
CA GLY A 187 -12.27 -18.07 -21.08
C GLY A 187 -12.04 -17.11 -22.25
N LEU A 188 -10.85 -17.11 -22.86
CA LEU A 188 -10.55 -16.32 -24.06
C LEU A 188 -11.17 -16.94 -25.32
N GLU A 189 -11.21 -18.28 -25.43
CA GLU A 189 -11.91 -18.99 -26.53
C GLU A 189 -13.42 -18.76 -26.45
N ALA A 190 -14.02 -18.73 -25.25
CA ALA A 190 -15.45 -18.46 -25.07
C ALA A 190 -15.85 -17.00 -25.38
N LEU A 191 -14.92 -16.05 -25.46
CA LEU A 191 -15.17 -14.68 -25.88
C LEU A 191 -15.11 -14.49 -27.40
N GLY A 192 -14.61 -15.48 -28.14
CA GLY A 192 -14.52 -15.48 -29.60
C GLY A 192 -15.64 -16.22 -30.32
N ASP A 193 -16.54 -16.90 -29.60
CA ASP A 193 -17.58 -17.77 -30.20
C ASP A 193 -18.99 -17.11 -30.25
N ASP A 194 -19.10 -15.81 -30.02
CA ASP A 194 -20.36 -15.03 -30.05
C ASP A 194 -20.41 -14.05 -31.27
N ASP A 195 -19.86 -14.46 -32.45
CA ASP A 195 -20.11 -13.81 -33.75
C ASP A 195 -21.12 -14.62 -34.60
#